data_0e87f54b749a00ace20b1ec01cf73628
#
_entry.id   0e87f54b749a00ace20b1ec01cf73628
#
_cell.length_a   1.000
_cell.length_b   1.000
_cell.length_c   1.000
_cell.angle_alpha   90.00
_cell.angle_beta   90.00
_cell.angle_gamma   90.00
#
_symmetry.space_group_name_H-M   'P 1'
#
loop_
_entity.id
_entity.type
_entity.pdbx_description
1 polymer ?
#
loop_
_entity_poly.entity_id
_entity_poly.type
_entity_poly.pdbx_seq_one_letter_code
_entity_poly.pdbx_strand_id
1 'polypeptide(L)'
;YLPTGIAAAGDIWINSTSDSAKVEWIPGDYAFLTVLHEIGHSLGLEHPFDDPNFPKTLDTMSTTIMSYSALPGNQNSFFDYYPTTPMPLDIWAIQYLYGANNQYHREDTIYRYDDAKTYHETIWDGGGNDWITYEGGKEIAIIDLREGEGSYIGNSVFAFENTQNSDLVTNIWIAYNAVIENATGGVNDDLLIGNDHANTLVGGGGADDFIGRKGNDILRGEGGIDTALYSGPRQQFALGKAQEGYMLA
;
A
#
# COMPACT_ATOMS: atom_id res chain seq x y z
N TYR A 1 23.66 9.41 1.35
CA TYR A 1 24.39 10.71 1.39
C TYR A 1 23.60 11.71 2.23
N LEU A 2 24.02 11.98 3.45
CA LEU A 2 23.51 13.16 4.17
C LEU A 2 24.03 14.43 3.48
N PRO A 3 23.24 15.52 3.42
CA PRO A 3 23.68 16.78 2.85
C PRO A 3 24.98 17.25 3.52
N THR A 4 26.06 17.34 2.76
CA THR A 4 27.40 17.57 3.29
C THR A 4 27.76 19.05 3.45
N GLY A 5 26.80 19.97 3.28
CA GLY A 5 27.06 21.42 3.27
C GLY A 5 27.73 21.95 1.99
N ILE A 6 27.91 21.11 0.98
CA ILE A 6 28.28 21.53 -0.38
C ILE A 6 27.02 22.05 -1.07
N ALA A 7 27.08 23.18 -1.75
CA ALA A 7 25.93 23.83 -2.37
C ALA A 7 25.14 22.92 -3.38
N ALA A 8 25.79 21.93 -3.97
CA ALA A 8 25.19 20.96 -4.89
C ALA A 8 24.74 19.64 -4.21
N ALA A 9 24.91 19.51 -2.88
CA ALA A 9 24.46 18.31 -2.17
C ALA A 9 22.94 18.32 -2.07
N GLY A 10 22.31 17.25 -2.56
CA GLY A 10 20.86 17.14 -2.67
C GLY A 10 20.27 17.70 -3.97
N ASP A 11 21.08 18.25 -4.88
CA ASP A 11 20.63 18.65 -6.20
C ASP A 11 20.40 17.43 -7.10
N ILE A 12 19.29 17.45 -7.85
CA ILE A 12 18.98 16.45 -8.86
C ILE A 12 19.37 16.99 -10.24
N TRP A 13 20.21 16.25 -10.95
CA TRP A 13 20.70 16.62 -12.28
C TRP A 13 20.06 15.73 -13.33
N ILE A 14 19.09 16.26 -14.09
CA ILE A 14 18.45 15.54 -15.19
C ILE A 14 19.19 15.84 -16.48
N ASN A 15 19.71 14.78 -17.14
CA ASN A 15 20.33 14.91 -18.43
C ASN A 15 19.30 15.30 -19.50
N SER A 16 19.25 16.57 -19.89
CA SER A 16 18.30 17.11 -20.87
C SER A 16 18.40 16.48 -22.28
N THR A 17 19.44 15.70 -22.54
CA THR A 17 19.63 14.99 -23.81
C THR A 17 19.17 13.54 -23.74
N SER A 18 18.87 13.00 -22.56
CA SER A 18 18.33 11.63 -22.39
C SER A 18 16.88 11.56 -22.89
N ASP A 19 16.47 10.38 -23.34
CA ASP A 19 15.10 10.17 -23.78
C ASP A 19 14.09 10.32 -22.62
N SER A 20 14.48 9.93 -21.40
CA SER A 20 13.67 10.10 -20.19
C SER A 20 13.42 11.56 -19.79
N ALA A 21 14.30 12.50 -20.18
CA ALA A 21 14.10 13.94 -19.94
C ALA A 21 13.17 14.59 -20.98
N LYS A 22 12.89 13.90 -22.08
CA LYS A 22 12.06 14.40 -23.19
C LYS A 22 10.63 13.89 -23.18
N VAL A 23 10.32 12.92 -22.30
CA VAL A 23 8.98 12.38 -22.14
C VAL A 23 8.24 13.11 -21.01
N GLU A 24 6.94 13.14 -21.10
CA GLU A 24 6.09 13.60 -20.00
C GLU A 24 6.21 12.64 -18.80
N TRP A 25 6.31 13.17 -17.60
CA TRP A 25 6.40 12.36 -16.38
C TRP A 25 4.99 12.04 -15.89
N ILE A 26 4.40 11.00 -16.47
CA ILE A 26 3.05 10.55 -16.15
C ILE A 26 3.14 9.56 -14.97
N PRO A 27 2.39 9.77 -13.86
CA PRO A 27 2.33 8.81 -12.77
C PRO A 27 1.96 7.41 -13.26
N GLY A 28 2.72 6.40 -12.82
CA GLY A 28 2.62 5.02 -13.28
C GLY A 28 3.57 4.63 -14.40
N ASP A 29 4.19 5.61 -15.09
CA ASP A 29 5.23 5.35 -16.08
C ASP A 29 6.61 5.23 -15.44
N TYR A 30 7.51 4.47 -16.08
CA TYR A 30 8.89 4.31 -15.62
C TYR A 30 9.66 5.64 -15.51
N ALA A 31 9.39 6.60 -16.42
CA ALA A 31 10.03 7.91 -16.37
C ALA A 31 9.64 8.71 -15.13
N PHE A 32 8.40 8.60 -14.66
CA PHE A 32 7.95 9.21 -13.41
C PHE A 32 8.65 8.55 -12.20
N LEU A 33 8.68 7.20 -12.17
CA LEU A 33 9.39 6.47 -11.13
C LEU A 33 10.87 6.87 -11.05
N THR A 34 11.56 7.05 -12.21
CA THR A 34 12.95 7.48 -12.25
C THR A 34 13.15 8.82 -11.51
N VAL A 35 12.24 9.78 -11.69
CA VAL A 35 12.32 11.05 -10.96
C VAL A 35 12.13 10.87 -9.46
N LEU A 36 11.17 10.05 -9.03
CA LEU A 36 10.99 9.71 -7.62
C LEU A 36 12.25 9.04 -7.03
N HIS A 37 12.86 8.14 -7.79
CA HIS A 37 14.10 7.45 -7.42
C HIS A 37 15.25 8.44 -7.18
N GLU A 38 15.47 9.37 -8.11
CA GLU A 38 16.52 10.40 -7.95
C GLU A 38 16.24 11.35 -6.76
N ILE A 39 14.95 11.64 -6.50
CA ILE A 39 14.55 12.37 -5.28
C ILE A 39 14.94 11.55 -4.04
N GLY A 40 14.72 10.23 -4.05
CA GLY A 40 15.17 9.34 -2.98
C GLY A 40 16.66 9.47 -2.68
N HIS A 41 17.51 9.44 -3.71
CA HIS A 41 18.95 9.68 -3.56
C HIS A 41 19.27 11.05 -2.98
N SER A 42 18.58 12.10 -3.42
CA SER A 42 18.79 13.46 -2.89
C SER A 42 18.42 13.56 -1.41
N LEU A 43 17.55 12.70 -0.91
CA LEU A 43 17.18 12.57 0.49
C LEU A 43 18.07 11.60 1.29
N GLY A 44 19.06 10.99 0.64
CA GLY A 44 20.04 10.11 1.29
C GLY A 44 19.70 8.63 1.27
N LEU A 45 18.73 8.20 0.42
CA LEU A 45 18.45 6.79 0.22
C LEU A 45 19.45 6.18 -0.75
N GLU A 46 19.83 4.93 -0.51
CA GLU A 46 20.74 4.13 -1.33
C GLU A 46 19.99 2.93 -1.93
N HIS A 47 20.59 2.29 -2.94
CA HIS A 47 19.98 1.11 -3.53
C HIS A 47 20.01 -0.08 -2.56
N PRO A 48 18.93 -0.86 -2.44
CA PRO A 48 18.90 -2.02 -1.55
C PRO A 48 19.91 -3.11 -1.95
N PHE A 49 20.18 -3.27 -3.24
CA PHE A 49 21.12 -4.27 -3.76
C PHE A 49 22.61 -3.93 -3.55
N ASP A 50 22.93 -2.70 -3.12
CA ASP A 50 24.29 -2.31 -2.74
C ASP A 50 24.68 -2.84 -1.35
N ASP A 51 23.70 -3.18 -0.50
CA ASP A 51 23.93 -3.90 0.76
C ASP A 51 23.72 -5.41 0.58
N PRO A 52 24.78 -6.25 0.66
CA PRO A 52 24.67 -7.68 0.52
C PRO A 52 23.83 -8.38 1.62
N ASN A 53 23.55 -7.68 2.73
CA ASN A 53 22.71 -8.19 3.82
C ASN A 53 21.23 -7.78 3.66
N PHE A 54 20.89 -6.91 2.71
CA PHE A 54 19.50 -6.53 2.47
C PHE A 54 18.70 -7.76 1.99
N PRO A 55 17.51 -8.05 2.58
CA PRO A 55 16.73 -9.21 2.20
C PRO A 55 16.27 -9.11 0.74
N LYS A 56 16.66 -10.09 -0.08
CA LYS A 56 16.27 -10.11 -1.51
C LYS A 56 14.75 -10.09 -1.73
N THR A 57 13.98 -10.63 -0.79
CA THR A 57 12.51 -10.60 -0.83
C THR A 57 11.92 -9.20 -0.73
N LEU A 58 12.70 -8.25 -0.20
CA LEU A 58 12.33 -6.83 -0.09
C LEU A 58 12.99 -5.96 -1.17
N ASP A 59 13.89 -6.52 -1.99
CA ASP A 59 14.49 -5.82 -3.12
C ASP A 59 13.53 -5.82 -4.32
N THR A 60 12.49 -5.01 -4.20
CA THR A 60 11.48 -4.78 -5.24
C THR A 60 10.94 -3.35 -5.16
N MET A 61 10.57 -2.79 -6.31
CA MET A 61 9.99 -1.45 -6.40
C MET A 61 8.63 -1.32 -5.68
N SER A 62 7.95 -2.43 -5.34
CA SER A 62 6.75 -2.41 -4.49
C SER A 62 7.05 -2.15 -3.01
N THR A 63 8.30 -2.29 -2.56
CA THR A 63 8.71 -2.03 -1.17
C THR A 63 9.59 -0.79 -1.04
N THR A 64 10.39 -0.47 -2.07
CA THR A 64 11.25 0.70 -2.15
C THR A 64 11.46 1.13 -3.60
N ILE A 65 11.22 2.39 -3.91
CA ILE A 65 11.51 2.96 -5.24
C ILE A 65 13.00 2.95 -5.57
N MET A 66 13.87 2.68 -4.58
CA MET A 66 15.32 2.58 -4.79
C MET A 66 15.74 1.24 -5.38
N SER A 67 14.85 0.25 -5.48
CA SER A 67 15.09 -1.01 -6.21
C SER A 67 14.96 -0.82 -7.72
N TYR A 68 15.64 -1.69 -8.49
CA TYR A 68 15.48 -1.80 -9.95
C TYR A 68 14.62 -2.99 -10.36
N SER A 69 14.06 -3.70 -9.40
CA SER A 69 13.37 -4.99 -9.59
C SER A 69 11.87 -4.85 -9.39
N ALA A 70 11.05 -5.30 -10.34
CA ALA A 70 9.62 -5.48 -10.11
C ALA A 70 9.34 -6.80 -9.35
N LEU A 71 10.07 -7.86 -9.69
CA LEU A 71 10.10 -9.13 -8.96
C LEU A 71 11.32 -9.17 -8.03
N PRO A 72 11.20 -9.67 -6.80
CA PRO A 72 12.24 -9.59 -5.77
C PRO A 72 13.64 -10.01 -6.25
N GLY A 73 14.57 -9.05 -6.25
CA GLY A 73 15.96 -9.24 -6.66
C GLY A 73 16.19 -9.54 -8.15
N ASN A 74 15.18 -9.38 -9.01
CA ASN A 74 15.29 -9.59 -10.45
C ASN A 74 15.28 -8.26 -11.22
N GLN A 75 16.46 -7.69 -11.45
CA GLN A 75 16.61 -6.40 -12.15
C GLN A 75 16.21 -6.42 -13.64
N ASN A 76 15.86 -7.58 -14.20
CA ASN A 76 15.31 -7.69 -15.56
C ASN A 76 13.78 -7.72 -15.58
N SER A 77 13.15 -7.57 -14.41
CA SER A 77 11.71 -7.50 -14.28
C SER A 77 11.18 -6.06 -14.34
N PHE A 78 9.91 -5.90 -14.72
CA PHE A 78 9.27 -4.59 -14.86
C PHE A 78 7.78 -4.69 -14.49
N PHE A 79 7.16 -3.54 -14.18
CA PHE A 79 5.73 -3.43 -13.97
C PHE A 79 5.00 -2.94 -15.23
N ASP A 80 3.72 -3.28 -15.34
CA ASP A 80 2.81 -2.63 -16.29
C ASP A 80 2.34 -1.25 -15.78
N TYR A 81 2.38 -1.03 -14.45
CA TYR A 81 2.11 0.26 -13.82
C TYR A 81 3.04 0.45 -12.61
N TYR A 82 3.93 1.42 -12.71
CA TYR A 82 4.97 1.67 -11.71
C TYR A 82 4.46 2.44 -10.48
N PRO A 83 5.15 2.36 -9.32
CA PRO A 83 4.85 3.14 -8.14
C PRO A 83 4.74 4.64 -8.41
N THR A 84 3.72 5.26 -7.81
CA THR A 84 3.43 6.70 -7.96
C THR A 84 3.78 7.52 -6.73
N THR A 85 4.22 6.86 -5.66
CA THR A 85 4.70 7.45 -4.40
C THR A 85 6.00 6.76 -3.96
N PRO A 86 6.74 7.32 -3.00
CA PRO A 86 7.67 6.54 -2.20
C PRO A 86 6.96 5.33 -1.59
N MET A 87 7.65 4.18 -1.49
CA MET A 87 7.08 2.94 -1.01
C MET A 87 7.38 2.73 0.50
N PRO A 88 6.83 1.71 1.16
CA PRO A 88 6.87 1.62 2.63
C PRO A 88 8.26 1.77 3.26
N LEU A 89 9.30 1.17 2.65
CA LEU A 89 10.66 1.26 3.18
C LEU A 89 11.31 2.63 2.94
N ASP A 90 10.95 3.30 1.85
CA ASP A 90 11.44 4.67 1.59
C ASP A 90 10.88 5.64 2.63
N ILE A 91 9.56 5.57 2.87
CA ILE A 91 8.88 6.41 3.86
C ILE A 91 9.48 6.14 5.25
N TRP A 92 9.67 4.89 5.63
CA TRP A 92 10.27 4.50 6.89
C TRP A 92 11.70 5.03 7.06
N ALA A 93 12.54 4.91 6.03
CA ALA A 93 13.91 5.42 6.03
C ALA A 93 13.97 6.95 6.11
N ILE A 94 13.11 7.66 5.35
CA ILE A 94 13.01 9.12 5.39
C ILE A 94 12.54 9.60 6.77
N GLN A 95 11.57 8.92 7.37
CA GLN A 95 11.11 9.23 8.72
C GLN A 95 12.19 8.99 9.77
N TYR A 96 13.02 7.96 9.61
CA TYR A 96 14.16 7.71 10.48
C TYR A 96 15.20 8.85 10.40
N LEU A 97 15.45 9.36 9.21
CA LEU A 97 16.46 10.41 8.96
C LEU A 97 15.97 11.80 9.39
N TYR A 98 14.70 12.13 9.16
CA TYR A 98 14.18 13.50 9.24
C TYR A 98 13.02 13.67 10.22
N GLY A 99 12.49 12.58 10.76
CA GLY A 99 11.27 12.57 11.57
C GLY A 99 10.00 12.46 10.74
N ALA A 100 8.96 11.89 11.32
CA ALA A 100 7.65 11.73 10.67
C ALA A 100 6.88 13.06 10.62
N ASN A 101 6.24 13.35 9.48
CA ASN A 101 5.35 14.51 9.37
C ASN A 101 3.92 14.14 9.80
N ASN A 102 3.66 14.16 11.10
CA ASN A 102 2.35 13.87 11.69
C ASN A 102 1.32 15.00 11.50
N GLN A 103 1.62 16.02 10.71
CA GLN A 103 0.65 17.06 10.34
C GLN A 103 -0.01 16.78 8.97
N TYR A 104 0.56 15.85 8.20
CA TYR A 104 0.02 15.45 6.92
C TYR A 104 -1.14 14.48 7.15
N HIS A 105 -2.32 14.77 6.59
CA HIS A 105 -3.56 13.99 6.75
C HIS A 105 -3.86 13.61 8.21
N ARG A 106 -3.67 14.52 9.16
CA ARG A 106 -3.89 14.27 10.58
C ARG A 106 -5.36 14.28 11.01
N GLU A 107 -6.26 14.75 10.14
CA GLU A 107 -7.70 14.78 10.33
C GLU A 107 -8.32 13.55 9.65
N ASP A 108 -9.54 13.19 10.01
CA ASP A 108 -10.26 12.07 9.43
C ASP A 108 -10.22 12.10 7.90
N THR A 109 -9.61 11.10 7.29
CA THR A 109 -9.36 11.03 5.85
C THR A 109 -10.07 9.83 5.24
N ILE A 110 -10.59 9.97 4.01
CA ILE A 110 -11.14 8.85 3.25
C ILE A 110 -10.31 8.67 1.98
N TYR A 111 -9.56 7.59 1.91
CA TYR A 111 -8.81 7.13 0.75
C TYR A 111 -9.74 6.35 -0.18
N ARG A 112 -10.13 6.96 -1.31
CA ARG A 112 -11.09 6.38 -2.25
C ARG A 112 -10.39 5.78 -3.44
N TYR A 113 -10.74 4.55 -3.74
CA TYR A 113 -10.25 3.77 -4.88
C TYR A 113 -11.42 3.31 -5.74
N ASP A 114 -11.23 3.33 -7.05
CA ASP A 114 -12.21 2.92 -8.04
C ASP A 114 -11.54 2.19 -9.22
N ASP A 115 -12.34 1.78 -10.21
CA ASP A 115 -11.85 1.13 -11.42
C ASP A 115 -11.52 2.09 -12.57
N ALA A 116 -11.62 3.40 -12.35
CA ALA A 116 -11.39 4.41 -13.39
C ALA A 116 -9.91 4.58 -13.71
N LYS A 117 -9.04 4.31 -12.74
CA LYS A 117 -7.59 4.39 -12.90
C LYS A 117 -6.88 3.24 -12.18
N THR A 118 -5.61 3.04 -12.49
CA THR A 118 -4.73 2.11 -11.78
C THR A 118 -3.99 2.87 -10.67
N TYR A 119 -3.74 2.18 -9.59
CA TYR A 119 -3.02 2.69 -8.42
C TYR A 119 -1.82 1.80 -8.14
N HIS A 120 -0.71 2.37 -7.71
CA HIS A 120 0.43 1.68 -7.13
C HIS A 120 1.12 2.67 -6.19
N GLU A 121 0.71 2.68 -4.92
CA GLU A 121 1.07 3.74 -4.00
C GLU A 121 1.11 3.27 -2.54
N THR A 122 1.71 4.10 -1.69
CA THR A 122 1.72 3.92 -0.25
C THR A 122 1.02 5.08 0.42
N ILE A 123 0.10 4.76 1.33
CA ILE A 123 -0.57 5.72 2.19
C ILE A 123 0.36 6.06 3.37
N TRP A 124 0.68 7.34 3.55
CA TRP A 124 1.15 7.90 4.81
C TRP A 124 0.05 8.78 5.39
N ASP A 125 -0.34 8.48 6.62
CA ASP A 125 -1.31 9.22 7.39
C ASP A 125 -0.75 9.59 8.75
N GLY A 126 -0.93 10.84 9.17
CA GLY A 126 -0.40 11.39 10.41
C GLY A 126 -1.34 11.23 11.60
N GLY A 127 -2.54 10.68 11.39
CA GLY A 127 -3.56 10.40 12.42
C GLY A 127 -4.93 10.96 12.04
N GLY A 128 -5.95 10.45 12.67
CA GLY A 128 -7.35 10.68 12.38
C GLY A 128 -8.16 9.46 12.76
N ASN A 129 -9.33 9.33 12.19
CA ASN A 129 -10.11 8.10 12.11
C ASN A 129 -10.41 7.85 10.64
N ASP A 130 -9.57 7.05 10.01
CA ASP A 130 -9.36 7.04 8.57
C ASP A 130 -9.99 5.82 7.90
N TRP A 131 -10.30 5.97 6.63
CA TRP A 131 -10.95 4.95 5.83
C TRP A 131 -10.21 4.66 4.53
N ILE A 132 -10.08 3.38 4.21
CA ILE A 132 -9.87 2.92 2.84
C ILE A 132 -11.22 2.46 2.29
N THR A 133 -11.65 3.03 1.16
CA THR A 133 -12.93 2.70 0.54
C THR A 133 -12.72 2.32 -0.92
N TYR A 134 -13.15 1.11 -1.29
CA TYR A 134 -13.21 0.68 -2.68
C TYR A 134 -14.62 0.89 -3.24
N GLU A 135 -14.74 1.76 -4.22
CA GLU A 135 -16.01 2.11 -4.88
C GLU A 135 -16.16 1.40 -6.24
N GLY A 136 -15.31 0.41 -6.52
CA GLY A 136 -15.34 -0.37 -7.76
C GLY A 136 -16.13 -1.67 -7.65
N GLY A 137 -16.09 -2.45 -8.71
CA GLY A 137 -16.78 -3.75 -8.79
C GLY A 137 -16.24 -4.62 -9.92
N LYS A 138 -15.08 -4.26 -10.48
CA LYS A 138 -14.47 -5.02 -11.57
C LYS A 138 -13.71 -6.23 -11.05
N GLU A 139 -12.98 -6.03 -9.95
CA GLU A 139 -12.18 -7.07 -9.30
C GLU A 139 -12.62 -7.26 -7.85
N ILE A 140 -12.28 -8.38 -7.24
CA ILE A 140 -12.36 -8.57 -5.79
C ILE A 140 -11.30 -7.70 -5.13
N ALA A 141 -11.62 -7.10 -3.98
CA ALA A 141 -10.63 -6.37 -3.20
C ALA A 141 -10.07 -7.26 -2.07
N ILE A 142 -8.78 -7.13 -1.83
CA ILE A 142 -8.15 -7.59 -0.60
C ILE A 142 -7.60 -6.35 0.08
N ILE A 143 -8.25 -5.91 1.17
CA ILE A 143 -7.87 -4.72 1.90
C ILE A 143 -7.21 -5.13 3.22
N ASP A 144 -5.93 -4.81 3.37
CA ASP A 144 -5.15 -5.10 4.57
C ASP A 144 -4.78 -3.80 5.27
N LEU A 145 -5.34 -3.57 6.47
CA LEU A 145 -5.12 -2.35 7.26
C LEU A 145 -3.85 -2.38 8.10
N ARG A 146 -3.02 -3.41 8.00
CA ARG A 146 -1.77 -3.50 8.74
C ARG A 146 -0.70 -2.60 8.12
N GLU A 147 0.04 -1.90 8.97
CA GLU A 147 1.22 -1.15 8.54
C GLU A 147 2.26 -2.07 7.87
N GLY A 148 2.88 -1.60 6.80
CA GLY A 148 3.89 -2.33 6.04
C GLY A 148 3.35 -3.46 5.16
N GLU A 149 2.04 -3.73 5.18
CA GLU A 149 1.39 -4.74 4.33
C GLU A 149 0.74 -4.09 3.11
N GLY A 150 0.53 -4.90 2.09
CA GLY A 150 -0.03 -4.44 0.82
C GLY A 150 -1.39 -5.05 0.51
N SER A 151 -2.24 -4.26 -0.10
CA SER A 151 -3.59 -4.57 -0.55
C SER A 151 -3.66 -4.78 -2.06
N TYR A 152 -4.72 -5.45 -2.53
CA TYR A 152 -5.12 -5.51 -3.94
C TYR A 152 -6.44 -4.75 -4.07
N ILE A 153 -6.43 -3.55 -4.67
CA ILE A 153 -7.61 -2.70 -4.78
C ILE A 153 -7.70 -2.09 -6.19
N GLY A 154 -8.87 -2.22 -6.82
CA GLY A 154 -9.12 -1.68 -8.16
C GLY A 154 -8.41 -2.46 -9.27
N ASN A 155 -7.91 -1.76 -10.29
CA ASN A 155 -7.25 -2.41 -11.41
C ASN A 155 -5.96 -3.11 -10.95
N SER A 156 -5.82 -4.38 -11.36
CA SER A 156 -4.65 -5.20 -11.04
C SER A 156 -3.35 -4.61 -11.61
N VAL A 157 -2.26 -4.72 -10.85
CA VAL A 157 -0.90 -4.40 -11.28
C VAL A 157 -0.10 -5.70 -11.39
N PHE A 158 0.67 -5.82 -12.46
CA PHE A 158 1.46 -7.02 -12.73
C PHE A 158 2.96 -6.70 -12.82
N ALA A 159 3.75 -7.58 -12.20
CA ALA A 159 5.19 -7.64 -12.41
C ALA A 159 5.52 -8.69 -13.46
N PHE A 160 6.42 -8.38 -14.39
CA PHE A 160 6.80 -9.23 -15.50
C PHE A 160 8.29 -9.55 -15.43
N GLU A 161 8.64 -10.82 -15.59
CA GLU A 161 10.01 -11.21 -15.92
C GLU A 161 10.26 -11.12 -17.44
N ASN A 162 9.22 -11.42 -18.23
CA ASN A 162 9.21 -11.33 -19.67
C ASN A 162 7.75 -11.17 -20.13
N THR A 163 7.50 -11.00 -21.41
CA THR A 163 6.14 -10.77 -21.95
C THR A 163 5.17 -11.96 -21.79
N GLN A 164 5.60 -13.10 -21.28
CA GLN A 164 4.77 -14.32 -21.14
C GLN A 164 4.48 -14.70 -19.69
N ASN A 165 5.35 -14.29 -18.74
CA ASN A 165 5.20 -14.61 -17.31
C ASN A 165 4.97 -13.33 -16.54
N SER A 166 3.88 -13.29 -15.78
CA SER A 166 3.54 -12.15 -14.91
C SER A 166 3.02 -12.63 -13.58
N ASP A 167 3.37 -11.92 -12.52
CA ASP A 167 2.86 -12.12 -11.18
C ASP A 167 1.97 -10.92 -10.79
N LEU A 168 0.80 -11.20 -10.23
CA LEU A 168 -0.03 -10.18 -9.62
C LEU A 168 0.66 -9.64 -8.36
N VAL A 169 0.73 -8.32 -8.22
CA VAL A 169 1.37 -7.67 -7.07
C VAL A 169 0.39 -6.79 -6.30
N THR A 170 0.64 -6.63 -5.01
CA THR A 170 -0.09 -5.65 -4.18
C THR A 170 0.18 -4.24 -4.68
N ASN A 171 -0.84 -3.42 -4.69
CA ASN A 171 -0.79 -2.11 -5.33
C ASN A 171 -1.09 -0.93 -4.39
N ILE A 172 -1.67 -1.17 -3.22
CA ILE A 172 -1.89 -0.15 -2.19
C ILE A 172 -1.25 -0.63 -0.89
N TRP A 173 -0.40 0.20 -0.31
CA TRP A 173 0.33 -0.10 0.92
C TRP A 173 0.02 0.91 2.01
N ILE A 174 0.12 0.49 3.27
CA ILE A 174 0.10 1.40 4.41
C ILE A 174 1.54 1.53 4.94
N ALA A 175 2.04 2.74 5.04
CA ALA A 175 3.38 3.01 5.55
C ALA A 175 3.53 2.56 7.02
N TYR A 176 4.74 2.22 7.42
CA TYR A 176 5.04 1.95 8.83
C TYR A 176 4.74 3.18 9.69
N ASN A 177 4.16 2.96 10.86
CA ASN A 177 3.67 3.96 11.81
C ASN A 177 2.44 4.77 11.34
N ALA A 178 1.85 4.46 10.20
CA ALA A 178 0.52 4.96 9.84
C ALA A 178 -0.55 3.98 10.34
N VAL A 179 -1.67 4.50 10.81
CA VAL A 179 -2.82 3.71 11.26
C VAL A 179 -4.03 4.12 10.44
N ILE A 180 -4.67 3.15 9.82
CA ILE A 180 -5.97 3.32 9.15
C ILE A 180 -6.94 2.39 9.89
N GLU A 181 -8.03 2.94 10.40
CA GLU A 181 -8.93 2.18 11.29
C GLU A 181 -10.02 1.45 10.54
N ASN A 182 -10.38 1.91 9.35
CA ASN A 182 -11.60 1.43 8.73
C ASN A 182 -11.43 1.07 7.26
N ALA A 183 -12.23 0.10 6.80
CA ALA A 183 -12.26 -0.29 5.39
C ALA A 183 -13.68 -0.55 4.90
N THR A 184 -13.93 -0.22 3.64
CA THR A 184 -15.13 -0.63 2.90
C THR A 184 -14.71 -1.33 1.62
N GLY A 185 -15.20 -2.57 1.42
CA GLY A 185 -15.08 -3.34 0.19
C GLY A 185 -16.01 -2.84 -0.92
N GLY A 186 -16.03 -3.55 -2.02
CA GLY A 186 -16.80 -3.21 -3.22
C GLY A 186 -18.16 -3.89 -3.31
N VAL A 187 -18.43 -4.46 -4.48
CA VAL A 187 -19.66 -5.21 -4.75
C VAL A 187 -19.41 -6.69 -5.01
N ASN A 188 -18.17 -7.14 -4.95
CA ASN A 188 -17.74 -8.53 -5.13
C ASN A 188 -17.41 -9.17 -3.79
N ASP A 189 -17.02 -10.45 -3.82
CA ASP A 189 -16.60 -11.22 -2.64
C ASP A 189 -15.22 -10.75 -2.17
N ASP A 190 -15.16 -9.87 -1.17
CA ASP A 190 -13.96 -9.18 -0.74
C ASP A 190 -13.34 -9.81 0.52
N LEU A 191 -12.04 -9.57 0.74
CA LEU A 191 -11.34 -9.91 1.98
C LEU A 191 -10.86 -8.64 2.68
N LEU A 192 -11.37 -8.39 3.89
CA LEU A 192 -11.00 -7.24 4.71
C LEU A 192 -10.24 -7.71 5.96
N ILE A 193 -9.01 -7.23 6.10
CA ILE A 193 -8.12 -7.56 7.21
C ILE A 193 -7.87 -6.30 8.03
N GLY A 194 -8.30 -6.31 9.28
CA GLY A 194 -8.05 -5.25 10.25
C GLY A 194 -6.61 -5.26 10.79
N ASN A 195 -6.32 -4.31 11.65
CA ASN A 195 -5.06 -4.21 12.38
C ASN A 195 -5.24 -4.49 13.89
N ASP A 196 -4.33 -4.03 14.74
CA ASP A 196 -4.39 -4.26 16.18
C ASP A 196 -5.18 -3.15 16.93
N HIS A 197 -5.84 -2.23 16.21
CA HIS A 197 -6.75 -1.21 16.75
C HIS A 197 -8.21 -1.66 16.59
N ALA A 198 -9.15 -0.89 17.16
CA ALA A 198 -10.57 -1.09 16.92
C ALA A 198 -10.92 -0.67 15.48
N ASN A 199 -11.36 -1.62 14.67
CA ASN A 199 -11.65 -1.40 13.25
C ASN A 199 -13.16 -1.42 12.96
N THR A 200 -13.57 -0.69 11.92
CA THR A 200 -14.86 -0.90 11.27
C THR A 200 -14.61 -1.41 9.86
N LEU A 201 -15.02 -2.66 9.61
CA LEU A 201 -14.87 -3.31 8.30
C LEU A 201 -16.26 -3.54 7.71
N VAL A 202 -16.49 -3.01 6.51
CA VAL A 202 -17.75 -3.09 5.79
C VAL A 202 -17.52 -3.83 4.47
N GLY A 203 -18.14 -4.99 4.27
CA GLY A 203 -17.96 -5.81 3.07
C GLY A 203 -18.53 -5.13 1.82
N GLY A 204 -19.79 -4.79 1.90
CA GLY A 204 -20.54 -4.17 0.79
C GLY A 204 -21.48 -5.14 0.13
N GLY A 205 -21.20 -5.56 -1.08
CA GLY A 205 -21.97 -6.61 -1.73
C GLY A 205 -21.08 -7.79 -2.06
N GLY A 206 -21.66 -9.00 -2.09
CA GLY A 206 -20.88 -10.21 -2.30
C GLY A 206 -20.88 -11.11 -1.07
N ALA A 207 -20.04 -12.13 -1.07
CA ALA A 207 -19.80 -12.99 0.09
C ALA A 207 -18.42 -12.66 0.66
N ASP A 208 -18.40 -11.83 1.69
CA ASP A 208 -17.19 -11.18 2.19
C ASP A 208 -16.56 -11.94 3.36
N ASP A 209 -15.23 -11.96 3.39
CA ASP A 209 -14.43 -12.53 4.46
C ASP A 209 -13.79 -11.42 5.32
N PHE A 210 -13.92 -11.54 6.65
CA PHE A 210 -13.38 -10.56 7.59
C PHE A 210 -12.39 -11.19 8.56
N ILE A 211 -11.27 -10.53 8.78
CA ILE A 211 -10.29 -10.84 9.82
C ILE A 211 -10.09 -9.58 10.67
N GLY A 212 -10.82 -9.43 11.78
CA GLY A 212 -10.74 -8.23 12.65
C GLY A 212 -9.40 -8.10 13.36
N ARG A 213 -8.74 -9.21 13.73
CA ARG A 213 -7.49 -9.29 14.52
C ARG A 213 -7.73 -8.90 15.99
N LYS A 214 -6.90 -7.96 16.54
CA LYS A 214 -7.10 -7.42 17.88
C LYS A 214 -7.92 -6.14 17.79
N GLY A 215 -8.53 -5.80 18.91
CA GLY A 215 -9.37 -4.62 19.00
C GLY A 215 -10.80 -4.99 19.31
N ASN A 216 -11.65 -3.97 19.40
CA ASN A 216 -13.09 -4.14 19.48
C ASN A 216 -13.67 -3.78 18.12
N ASP A 217 -13.74 -4.77 17.23
CA ASP A 217 -14.03 -4.54 15.83
C ASP A 217 -15.53 -4.57 15.54
N ILE A 218 -15.94 -3.78 14.56
CA ILE A 218 -17.27 -3.78 13.99
C ILE A 218 -17.16 -4.36 12.58
N LEU A 219 -17.79 -5.53 12.36
CA LEU A 219 -17.83 -6.20 11.07
C LEU A 219 -19.25 -6.12 10.52
N ARG A 220 -19.40 -5.59 9.31
CA ARG A 220 -20.68 -5.44 8.61
C ARG A 220 -20.56 -6.08 7.24
N GLY A 221 -21.25 -7.22 7.03
CA GLY A 221 -21.25 -7.89 5.75
C GLY A 221 -22.06 -7.14 4.71
N GLU A 222 -23.22 -6.63 5.10
CA GLU A 222 -24.22 -5.99 4.25
C GLU A 222 -24.88 -6.97 3.29
N GLY A 223 -24.46 -7.09 2.04
CA GLY A 223 -25.17 -7.92 1.04
C GLY A 223 -24.47 -9.21 0.72
N GLY A 224 -25.10 -10.36 1.01
CA GLY A 224 -24.56 -11.67 0.69
C GLY A 224 -24.54 -12.65 1.84
N ILE A 225 -23.60 -13.58 1.85
CA ILE A 225 -23.35 -14.52 2.95
C ILE A 225 -21.90 -14.35 3.39
N ASP A 226 -21.73 -13.65 4.49
CA ASP A 226 -20.44 -13.18 4.92
C ASP A 226 -19.84 -14.04 6.02
N THR A 227 -18.49 -14.05 6.11
CA THR A 227 -17.73 -14.88 7.05
C THR A 227 -16.81 -14.02 7.90
N ALA A 228 -16.92 -14.12 9.23
CA ALA A 228 -15.94 -13.58 10.15
C ALA A 228 -14.98 -14.68 10.61
N LEU A 229 -13.68 -14.50 10.36
CA LEU A 229 -12.61 -15.45 10.68
C LEU A 229 -11.92 -15.07 11.99
N TYR A 230 -11.92 -15.99 12.95
CA TYR A 230 -11.30 -15.80 14.28
C TYR A 230 -10.26 -16.86 14.55
N SER A 231 -9.13 -16.46 15.13
CA SER A 231 -8.00 -17.36 15.43
C SER A 231 -8.11 -18.12 16.74
N GLY A 232 -9.21 -17.96 17.53
CA GLY A 232 -9.40 -18.61 18.82
C GLY A 232 -10.44 -19.72 18.81
N PRO A 233 -10.49 -20.58 19.87
CA PRO A 233 -11.56 -21.55 19.99
C PRO A 233 -12.91 -20.84 20.25
N ARG A 234 -13.98 -21.32 19.58
CA ARG A 234 -15.32 -20.72 19.61
C ARG A 234 -15.84 -20.39 21.02
N GLN A 235 -15.41 -21.13 22.04
CA GLN A 235 -15.82 -20.91 23.44
C GLN A 235 -15.30 -19.60 24.03
N GLN A 236 -14.34 -18.95 23.38
CA GLN A 236 -13.80 -17.64 23.77
C GLN A 236 -14.62 -16.48 23.22
N PHE A 237 -15.58 -16.74 22.37
CA PHE A 237 -16.39 -15.73 21.70
C PHE A 237 -17.86 -15.88 22.07
N ALA A 238 -18.53 -14.79 22.39
CA ALA A 238 -19.97 -14.73 22.58
C ALA A 238 -20.65 -14.12 21.36
N LEU A 239 -21.58 -14.85 20.73
CA LEU A 239 -22.37 -14.35 19.62
C LEU A 239 -23.64 -13.70 20.17
N GLY A 240 -23.75 -12.38 20.05
CA GLY A 240 -24.92 -11.61 20.41
C GLY A 240 -25.67 -11.09 19.18
N LYS A 241 -27.00 -11.00 19.23
CA LYS A 241 -27.80 -10.40 18.18
C LYS A 241 -27.83 -8.88 18.37
N ALA A 242 -27.35 -8.11 17.41
CA ALA A 242 -27.50 -6.66 17.33
C ALA A 242 -28.81 -6.28 16.59
N GLN A 243 -29.15 -4.99 16.54
CA GLN A 243 -30.33 -4.53 15.81
C GLN A 243 -30.22 -4.79 14.29
N GLU A 244 -28.99 -4.78 13.77
CA GLU A 244 -28.66 -5.03 12.36
C GLU A 244 -27.52 -6.06 12.27
N GLY A 245 -27.82 -7.34 12.55
CA GLY A 245 -26.85 -8.43 12.43
C GLY A 245 -26.46 -9.10 13.75
N TYR A 246 -25.21 -9.55 13.87
CA TYR A 246 -24.67 -10.22 15.04
C TYR A 246 -23.44 -9.52 15.56
N MET A 247 -23.31 -9.42 16.88
CA MET A 247 -22.07 -9.01 17.54
C MET A 247 -21.32 -10.22 18.04
N LEU A 248 -20.02 -10.22 17.89
CA LEU A 248 -19.12 -11.15 18.55
C LEU A 248 -18.40 -10.40 19.69
N ALA A 249 -18.39 -10.94 20.88
CA ALA A 249 -17.74 -10.40 22.06
C ALA A 249 -16.82 -11.46 22.69
#